data_fb21712bdb9b0b360c5a75f3a6272fec
#
_entry.id   fb21712bdb9b0b360c5a75f3a6272fec
#
_cell.length_a   1.000
_cell.length_b   1.000
_cell.length_c   1.000
_cell.angle_alpha   90.00
_cell.angle_beta   90.00
_cell.angle_gamma   90.00
#
_symmetry.space_group_name_H-M   'P 1'
#
loop_
_entity.id
_entity.type
_entity.pdbx_description
1 polymer ?
#
loop_
_entity_poly.entity_id
_entity_poly.type
_entity_poly.pdbx_seq_one_letter_code
_entity_poly.pdbx_strand_id
1 'polypeptide(L)'
;MTPTESVAEFAARARAWLADNMPPIDPESPPPAPRDDERSWRRARELQKRLHDGGFAGICFPREYGGLGLDYEYQKAFDAESLTYEMPLILNTPTFTICCATLLDTGSEDQKRRHIAAALRGEEVLVQLLSEPSGGSDLAGVITRAERRGDRWVLDGAKTWSTSAFAADYGLCLARTNWDVPKHEGLTMFLVPIAHPGITLRRITMLSGSTEFCEEFLDGVDVGDDAVVGEVDGGWAVASRQLYHERRAVGQGSEFASGSGSEGGNANPVDYVGLIEKTGQAGNERVEQLAGRAMVQRAVGEQLIGHVYRSVRDGTLPPAAGTLIRLFHAETVFVDVDTAMAIAGSAGVVGESGEGLETGLRYLSRQTVAMGGGTTEMARNVIGERVLGFPREYAADRGVPFKQVRHGKRSAGS
;
A
#
# COMPACT_ATOMS: atom_id res chain seq x y z
N MET A 1 -19.22 -14.21 -20.37
CA MET A 1 -19.15 -13.88 -21.81
C MET A 1 -17.70 -13.98 -22.22
N THR A 2 -17.38 -14.73 -23.27
CA THR A 2 -16.04 -14.73 -23.84
C THR A 2 -15.73 -13.30 -24.32
N PRO A 3 -14.55 -12.73 -24.03
CA PRO A 3 -14.18 -11.42 -24.58
C PRO A 3 -14.30 -11.41 -26.09
N THR A 4 -14.83 -10.35 -26.67
CA THR A 4 -14.94 -10.19 -28.12
C THR A 4 -13.59 -9.88 -28.77
N GLU A 5 -12.59 -9.55 -27.97
CA GLU A 5 -11.22 -9.13 -28.35
C GLU A 5 -10.20 -10.07 -27.66
N SER A 6 -9.23 -10.57 -28.39
CA SER A 6 -8.13 -11.35 -27.81
C SER A 6 -7.13 -10.45 -27.03
N VAL A 7 -6.30 -11.05 -26.16
CA VAL A 7 -5.26 -10.31 -25.43
C VAL A 7 -4.31 -9.57 -26.38
N ALA A 8 -3.96 -10.18 -27.52
CA ALA A 8 -3.08 -9.56 -28.50
C ALA A 8 -3.72 -8.35 -29.22
N GLU A 9 -5.02 -8.45 -29.56
CA GLU A 9 -5.77 -7.34 -30.15
C GLU A 9 -5.94 -6.20 -29.15
N PHE A 10 -6.23 -6.52 -27.88
CA PHE A 10 -6.29 -5.56 -26.81
C PHE A 10 -4.95 -4.82 -26.61
N ALA A 11 -3.82 -5.55 -26.58
CA ALA A 11 -2.49 -4.97 -26.46
C ALA A 11 -2.19 -4.02 -27.65
N ALA A 12 -2.53 -4.42 -28.88
CA ALA A 12 -2.35 -3.58 -30.04
C ALA A 12 -3.19 -2.29 -29.97
N ARG A 13 -4.45 -2.40 -29.52
CA ARG A 13 -5.32 -1.24 -29.30
C ARG A 13 -4.78 -0.33 -28.19
N ALA A 14 -4.31 -0.91 -27.07
CA ALA A 14 -3.68 -0.18 -25.99
C ALA A 14 -2.45 0.58 -26.46
N ARG A 15 -1.54 -0.06 -27.18
CA ARG A 15 -0.33 0.58 -27.75
C ARG A 15 -0.67 1.78 -28.62
N ALA A 16 -1.61 1.62 -29.56
CA ALA A 16 -2.02 2.71 -30.45
C ALA A 16 -2.63 3.88 -29.63
N TRP A 17 -3.53 3.56 -28.70
CA TRP A 17 -4.19 4.60 -27.91
C TRP A 17 -3.20 5.33 -26.97
N LEU A 18 -2.29 4.60 -26.33
CA LEU A 18 -1.26 5.17 -25.45
C LEU A 18 -0.38 6.16 -26.19
N ALA A 19 0.05 5.83 -27.41
CA ALA A 19 0.89 6.69 -28.25
C ALA A 19 0.21 8.03 -28.57
N ASP A 20 -1.11 8.03 -28.75
CA ASP A 20 -1.85 9.22 -29.14
C ASP A 20 -2.34 10.07 -27.92
N ASN A 21 -2.49 9.43 -26.74
CA ASN A 21 -3.23 10.06 -25.62
C ASN A 21 -2.43 10.21 -24.34
N MET A 22 -1.36 9.42 -24.13
CA MET A 22 -0.58 9.49 -22.88
C MET A 22 0.79 10.13 -23.15
N PRO A 23 1.29 10.97 -22.22
CA PRO A 23 2.60 11.56 -22.37
C PRO A 23 3.69 10.48 -22.33
N PRO A 24 4.64 10.48 -23.27
CA PRO A 24 5.79 9.60 -23.16
C PRO A 24 6.72 10.03 -22.02
N ILE A 25 7.36 9.08 -21.38
CA ILE A 25 8.41 9.33 -20.41
C ILE A 25 9.74 8.78 -20.91
N ASP A 26 10.83 9.40 -20.46
CA ASP A 26 12.14 8.81 -20.55
C ASP A 26 12.31 7.82 -19.38
N PRO A 27 12.47 6.52 -19.62
CA PRO A 27 12.65 5.54 -18.55
C PRO A 27 13.90 5.81 -17.70
N GLU A 28 14.92 6.50 -18.26
CA GLU A 28 16.13 6.89 -17.52
C GLU A 28 15.92 8.14 -16.67
N SER A 29 14.88 8.93 -16.96
CA SER A 29 14.54 10.16 -16.23
C SER A 29 13.03 10.32 -16.09
N PRO A 30 12.34 9.42 -15.37
CA PRO A 30 10.89 9.52 -15.17
C PRO A 30 10.54 10.80 -14.40
N PRO A 31 9.40 11.45 -14.73
CA PRO A 31 8.99 12.64 -14.01
C PRO A 31 8.78 12.33 -12.53
N PRO A 32 9.25 13.19 -11.62
CA PRO A 32 9.02 13.00 -10.20
C PRO A 32 7.51 13.08 -9.91
N ALA A 33 6.98 12.08 -9.21
CA ALA A 33 5.61 12.04 -8.72
C ALA A 33 5.59 11.80 -7.19
N PRO A 34 6.11 12.75 -6.39
CA PRO A 34 6.18 12.59 -4.95
C PRO A 34 4.78 12.51 -4.35
N ARG A 35 4.57 11.56 -3.45
CA ARG A 35 3.28 11.31 -2.80
C ARG A 35 2.86 12.41 -1.84
N ASP A 36 3.78 13.29 -1.44
CA ASP A 36 3.55 14.45 -0.57
C ASP A 36 3.28 15.75 -1.35
N ASP A 37 3.24 15.73 -2.68
CA ASP A 37 2.87 16.88 -3.50
C ASP A 37 1.44 16.76 -4.04
N GLU A 38 0.58 17.70 -3.68
CA GLU A 38 -0.81 17.78 -4.18
C GLU A 38 -0.92 17.89 -5.70
N ARG A 39 0.09 18.45 -6.38
CA ARG A 39 0.13 18.52 -7.85
C ARG A 39 0.24 17.14 -8.46
N SER A 40 1.03 16.25 -7.87
CA SER A 40 1.16 14.86 -8.30
C SER A 40 -0.19 14.12 -8.23
N TRP A 41 -0.96 14.35 -7.17
CA TRP A 41 -2.30 13.75 -7.02
C TRP A 41 -3.31 14.30 -8.02
N ARG A 42 -3.31 15.60 -8.27
CA ARG A 42 -4.14 16.19 -9.34
C ARG A 42 -3.78 15.65 -10.71
N ARG A 43 -2.47 15.56 -10.99
CA ARG A 43 -1.98 14.98 -12.25
C ARG A 43 -2.39 13.51 -12.41
N ALA A 44 -2.28 12.73 -11.36
CA ALA A 44 -2.69 11.33 -11.38
C ALA A 44 -4.20 11.17 -11.65
N ARG A 45 -5.05 12.02 -11.06
CA ARG A 45 -6.49 12.04 -11.34
C ARG A 45 -6.77 12.37 -12.82
N GLU A 46 -6.05 13.34 -13.40
CA GLU A 46 -6.17 13.71 -14.83
C GLU A 46 -5.78 12.53 -15.74
N LEU A 47 -4.68 11.85 -15.45
CA LEU A 47 -4.23 10.68 -16.20
C LEU A 47 -5.21 9.51 -16.05
N GLN A 48 -5.73 9.28 -14.85
CA GLN A 48 -6.75 8.26 -14.62
C GLN A 48 -8.03 8.53 -15.40
N LYS A 49 -8.46 9.80 -15.43
CA LYS A 49 -9.60 10.19 -16.24
C LYS A 49 -9.37 9.93 -17.74
N ARG A 50 -8.17 10.18 -18.25
CA ARG A 50 -7.83 9.86 -19.66
C ARG A 50 -7.92 8.36 -19.91
N LEU A 51 -7.37 7.53 -19.01
CA LEU A 51 -7.49 6.07 -19.11
C LEU A 51 -8.94 5.61 -19.10
N HIS A 52 -9.78 6.20 -18.26
CA HIS A 52 -11.21 5.90 -18.21
C HIS A 52 -11.90 6.29 -19.53
N ASP A 53 -11.70 7.51 -20.00
CA ASP A 53 -12.32 8.01 -21.24
C ASP A 53 -11.84 7.22 -22.48
N GLY A 54 -10.62 6.67 -22.44
CA GLY A 54 -10.04 5.80 -23.46
C GLY A 54 -10.48 4.32 -23.36
N GLY A 55 -11.19 3.93 -22.31
CA GLY A 55 -11.62 2.56 -22.09
C GLY A 55 -10.50 1.61 -21.66
N PHE A 56 -9.56 2.10 -20.84
CA PHE A 56 -8.44 1.35 -20.28
C PHE A 56 -8.36 1.43 -18.74
N ALA A 57 -9.32 2.06 -18.07
CA ALA A 57 -9.39 2.07 -16.61
C ALA A 57 -10.08 0.81 -16.08
N GLY A 58 -9.60 0.30 -14.95
CA GLY A 58 -10.26 -0.78 -14.22
C GLY A 58 -10.40 -2.08 -15.01
N ILE A 59 -9.36 -2.50 -15.71
CA ILE A 59 -9.38 -3.64 -16.63
C ILE A 59 -9.98 -4.89 -15.97
N CYS A 60 -9.58 -5.20 -14.74
CA CYS A 60 -10.06 -6.37 -13.99
C CYS A 60 -11.25 -6.07 -13.06
N PHE A 61 -11.64 -4.81 -12.89
CA PHE A 61 -12.86 -4.50 -12.13
C PHE A 61 -14.12 -4.90 -12.93
N PRO A 62 -15.18 -5.39 -12.26
CA PRO A 62 -16.43 -5.76 -12.92
C PRO A 62 -17.08 -4.57 -13.66
N ARG A 63 -17.75 -4.88 -14.77
CA ARG A 63 -18.41 -3.86 -15.61
C ARG A 63 -19.53 -3.11 -14.90
N GLU A 64 -20.24 -3.77 -13.99
CA GLU A 64 -21.29 -3.17 -13.17
C GLU A 64 -20.80 -2.09 -12.23
N TYR A 65 -19.49 -2.03 -11.97
CA TYR A 65 -18.82 -1.00 -11.14
C TYR A 65 -17.91 -0.09 -11.96
N GLY A 66 -18.06 -0.07 -13.28
CA GLY A 66 -17.35 0.84 -14.18
C GLY A 66 -16.03 0.31 -14.75
N GLY A 67 -15.67 -0.93 -14.46
CA GLY A 67 -14.49 -1.59 -15.03
C GLY A 67 -14.78 -2.28 -16.36
N LEU A 68 -13.80 -3.03 -16.89
CA LEU A 68 -13.93 -3.76 -18.16
C LEU A 68 -14.34 -5.23 -17.94
N GLY A 69 -14.18 -5.78 -16.75
CA GLY A 69 -14.50 -7.17 -16.42
C GLY A 69 -13.66 -8.18 -17.22
N LEU A 70 -12.39 -7.85 -17.46
CA LEU A 70 -11.44 -8.68 -18.17
C LEU A 70 -10.50 -9.40 -17.21
N ASP A 71 -9.87 -10.48 -17.66
CA ASP A 71 -8.95 -11.27 -16.86
C ASP A 71 -7.58 -10.59 -16.70
N TYR A 72 -6.80 -11.04 -15.72
CA TYR A 72 -5.48 -10.50 -15.38
C TYR A 72 -4.48 -10.52 -16.55
N GLU A 73 -4.65 -11.42 -17.53
CA GLU A 73 -3.80 -11.44 -18.73
C GLU A 73 -3.93 -10.16 -19.56
N TYR A 74 -5.12 -9.53 -19.59
CA TYR A 74 -5.33 -8.22 -20.22
C TYR A 74 -4.66 -7.09 -19.44
N GLN A 75 -4.69 -7.14 -18.11
CA GLN A 75 -3.96 -6.18 -17.29
C GLN A 75 -2.46 -6.28 -17.53
N LYS A 76 -1.88 -7.48 -17.54
CA LYS A 76 -0.45 -7.68 -17.84
C LYS A 76 -0.07 -7.18 -19.24
N ALA A 77 -0.93 -7.38 -20.22
CA ALA A 77 -0.71 -6.87 -21.57
C ALA A 77 -0.72 -5.32 -21.60
N PHE A 78 -1.65 -4.69 -20.89
CA PHE A 78 -1.68 -3.24 -20.75
C PHE A 78 -0.45 -2.71 -20.00
N ASP A 79 -0.06 -3.36 -18.93
CA ASP A 79 1.11 -3.00 -18.13
C ASP A 79 2.39 -2.99 -18.98
N ALA A 80 2.57 -4.01 -19.83
CA ALA A 80 3.72 -4.08 -20.72
C ALA A 80 3.76 -2.92 -21.74
N GLU A 81 2.61 -2.51 -22.26
CA GLU A 81 2.51 -1.40 -23.22
C GLU A 81 2.63 -0.01 -22.54
N SER A 82 2.31 0.08 -21.26
CA SER A 82 2.27 1.36 -20.53
C SER A 82 3.62 1.81 -19.97
N LEU A 83 4.65 0.98 -19.94
CA LEU A 83 5.95 1.21 -19.30
C LEU A 83 6.66 2.51 -19.69
N THR A 84 6.44 2.99 -20.92
CA THR A 84 7.10 4.18 -21.48
C THR A 84 6.22 5.42 -21.47
N TYR A 85 5.08 5.35 -20.78
CA TYR A 85 4.13 6.46 -20.68
C TYR A 85 3.90 6.85 -19.24
N GLU A 86 3.56 8.14 -19.04
CA GLU A 86 3.18 8.66 -17.72
C GLU A 86 1.85 8.04 -17.27
N MET A 87 1.89 7.26 -16.18
CA MET A 87 0.75 6.54 -15.62
C MET A 87 0.36 7.10 -14.25
N PRO A 88 -0.90 6.94 -13.81
CA PRO A 88 -1.37 7.42 -12.51
C PRO A 88 -0.95 6.49 -11.36
N LEU A 89 0.32 6.10 -11.28
CA LEU A 89 0.81 5.04 -10.42
C LEU A 89 0.54 5.27 -8.92
N ILE A 90 0.57 6.53 -8.48
CA ILE A 90 0.30 6.87 -7.07
C ILE A 90 -1.14 6.53 -6.63
N LEU A 91 -2.09 6.41 -7.57
CA LEU A 91 -3.45 5.96 -7.29
C LEU A 91 -3.53 4.44 -7.10
N ASN A 92 -2.56 3.67 -7.59
CA ASN A 92 -2.60 2.21 -7.44
C ASN A 92 -2.66 1.82 -5.95
N THR A 93 -1.79 2.41 -5.13
CA THR A 93 -1.75 2.17 -3.68
C THR A 93 -1.92 3.49 -2.93
N PRO A 94 -2.90 3.61 -2.04
CA PRO A 94 -3.81 2.56 -1.55
C PRO A 94 -5.15 2.46 -2.29
N THR A 95 -5.47 3.35 -3.25
CA THR A 95 -6.84 3.49 -3.77
C THR A 95 -7.33 2.23 -4.50
N PHE A 96 -6.70 1.85 -5.62
CA PHE A 96 -7.21 0.74 -6.43
C PHE A 96 -6.90 -0.62 -5.83
N THR A 97 -5.61 -0.86 -5.57
CA THR A 97 -5.11 -2.19 -5.21
C THR A 97 -5.51 -2.62 -3.80
N ILE A 98 -5.89 -1.68 -2.92
CA ILE A 98 -6.26 -1.97 -1.54
C ILE A 98 -7.71 -1.58 -1.26
N CYS A 99 -8.04 -0.29 -1.31
CA CYS A 99 -9.36 0.19 -0.86
C CYS A 99 -10.49 -0.24 -1.80
N CYS A 100 -10.36 0.01 -3.10
CA CYS A 100 -11.38 -0.43 -4.09
C CYS A 100 -11.48 -1.96 -4.15
N ALA A 101 -10.35 -2.68 -4.08
CA ALA A 101 -10.35 -4.14 -4.01
C ALA A 101 -11.05 -4.67 -2.75
N THR A 102 -10.87 -4.00 -1.60
CA THR A 102 -11.58 -4.32 -0.36
C THR A 102 -13.08 -4.06 -0.49
N LEU A 103 -13.47 -2.91 -1.04
CA LEU A 103 -14.88 -2.61 -1.30
C LEU A 103 -15.51 -3.61 -2.27
N LEU A 104 -14.78 -4.04 -3.30
CA LEU A 104 -15.26 -5.06 -4.23
C LEU A 104 -15.63 -6.35 -3.52
N ASP A 105 -14.83 -6.77 -2.53
CA ASP A 105 -15.07 -7.99 -1.79
C ASP A 105 -16.11 -7.85 -0.67
N THR A 106 -16.20 -6.69 -0.02
CA THR A 106 -16.90 -6.55 1.27
C THR A 106 -17.91 -5.41 1.33
N GLY A 107 -17.88 -4.48 0.36
CA GLY A 107 -18.79 -3.35 0.31
C GLY A 107 -20.21 -3.73 -0.10
N SER A 108 -21.17 -2.87 0.23
CA SER A 108 -22.53 -2.97 -0.31
C SER A 108 -22.55 -2.68 -1.82
N GLU A 109 -23.60 -3.11 -2.50
CA GLU A 109 -23.75 -2.85 -3.94
C GLU A 109 -23.73 -1.35 -4.27
N ASP A 110 -24.33 -0.52 -3.41
CA ASP A 110 -24.33 0.93 -3.58
C ASP A 110 -22.94 1.53 -3.39
N GLN A 111 -22.20 1.06 -2.37
CA GLN A 111 -20.79 1.48 -2.15
C GLN A 111 -19.91 1.12 -3.34
N LYS A 112 -20.03 -0.10 -3.88
CA LYS A 112 -19.27 -0.55 -5.05
C LYS A 112 -19.58 0.32 -6.28
N ARG A 113 -20.86 0.50 -6.60
CA ARG A 113 -21.30 1.30 -7.76
C ARG A 113 -20.88 2.75 -7.66
N ARG A 114 -20.89 3.33 -6.46
CA ARG A 114 -20.54 4.73 -6.23
C ARG A 114 -19.04 4.92 -6.23
N HIS A 115 -18.34 4.28 -5.28
CA HIS A 115 -16.96 4.62 -4.97
C HIS A 115 -15.95 3.98 -5.94
N ILE A 116 -16.16 2.70 -6.35
CA ILE A 116 -15.27 2.09 -7.33
C ILE A 116 -15.39 2.82 -8.67
N ALA A 117 -16.60 3.08 -9.14
CA ALA A 117 -16.79 3.80 -10.40
C ALA A 117 -16.22 5.23 -10.36
N ALA A 118 -16.39 5.96 -9.25
CA ALA A 118 -15.82 7.31 -9.09
C ALA A 118 -14.29 7.28 -9.07
N ALA A 119 -13.68 6.32 -8.37
CA ALA A 119 -12.24 6.13 -8.37
C ALA A 119 -11.70 5.81 -9.77
N LEU A 120 -12.36 4.91 -10.52
CA LEU A 120 -11.96 4.58 -11.89
C LEU A 120 -12.04 5.77 -12.84
N ARG A 121 -12.95 6.73 -12.60
CA ARG A 121 -13.01 8.01 -13.34
C ARG A 121 -11.98 9.06 -12.86
N GLY A 122 -11.19 8.76 -11.82
CA GLY A 122 -10.26 9.72 -11.21
C GLY A 122 -10.93 10.79 -10.35
N GLU A 123 -12.20 10.61 -9.99
CA GLU A 123 -13.01 11.56 -9.19
C GLU A 123 -12.82 11.37 -7.70
N GLU A 124 -12.57 10.13 -7.24
CA GLU A 124 -12.36 9.80 -5.83
C GLU A 124 -11.00 9.13 -5.59
N VAL A 125 -10.36 9.47 -4.48
CA VAL A 125 -9.18 8.82 -3.92
C VAL A 125 -9.56 8.25 -2.56
N LEU A 126 -9.28 6.96 -2.36
CA LEU A 126 -9.57 6.25 -1.13
C LEU A 126 -8.28 5.88 -0.41
N VAL A 127 -8.30 5.99 0.93
CA VAL A 127 -7.16 5.65 1.79
C VAL A 127 -7.55 4.73 2.94
N GLN A 128 -6.53 4.17 3.59
CA GLN A 128 -6.70 3.33 4.78
C GLN A 128 -6.58 4.20 6.04
N LEU A 129 -7.53 4.08 6.95
CA LEU A 129 -7.50 4.68 8.30
C LEU A 129 -7.54 3.55 9.33
N LEU A 130 -6.42 2.83 9.47
CA LEU A 130 -6.30 1.64 10.30
C LEU A 130 -5.54 1.89 11.59
N SER A 131 -4.25 2.19 11.49
CA SER A 131 -3.34 2.35 12.62
C SER A 131 -3.71 3.54 13.51
N GLU A 132 -3.38 3.43 14.79
CA GLU A 132 -3.61 4.48 15.79
C GLU A 132 -2.29 4.84 16.50
N PRO A 133 -2.20 6.02 17.11
CA PRO A 133 -1.03 6.38 17.91
C PRO A 133 -0.72 5.37 19.04
N SER A 134 -1.71 4.61 19.47
CA SER A 134 -1.59 3.54 20.47
C SER A 134 -0.97 2.25 19.92
N GLY A 135 -1.00 2.01 18.60
CA GLY A 135 -0.42 0.82 17.99
C GLY A 135 -0.91 0.54 16.58
N GLY A 136 -0.05 -0.13 15.80
CA GLY A 136 -0.35 -0.61 14.45
C GLY A 136 -0.31 -2.13 14.34
N SER A 137 0.69 -2.79 14.95
CA SER A 137 0.83 -4.27 14.90
C SER A 137 -0.31 -4.99 15.60
N ASP A 138 -0.85 -4.46 16.70
CA ASP A 138 -2.08 -4.93 17.34
C ASP A 138 -3.29 -4.18 16.78
N LEU A 139 -3.54 -4.35 15.49
CA LEU A 139 -4.63 -3.65 14.80
C LEU A 139 -6.01 -3.94 15.44
N ALA A 140 -6.23 -5.15 15.95
CA ALA A 140 -7.47 -5.47 16.67
C ALA A 140 -7.61 -4.72 18.00
N GLY A 141 -6.53 -4.09 18.49
CA GLY A 141 -6.49 -3.28 19.69
C GLY A 141 -6.89 -1.80 19.48
N VAL A 142 -7.42 -1.40 18.32
CA VAL A 142 -7.85 -0.03 18.05
C VAL A 142 -8.90 0.45 19.05
N ILE A 143 -8.79 1.73 19.44
CA ILE A 143 -9.62 2.40 20.43
C ILE A 143 -10.43 3.57 19.87
N THR A 144 -10.26 3.91 18.57
CA THR A 144 -11.20 4.80 17.88
C THR A 144 -12.59 4.23 18.06
N ARG A 145 -13.48 5.01 18.68
CA ARG A 145 -14.81 4.59 19.08
C ARG A 145 -15.83 4.97 18.01
N ALA A 146 -16.79 4.11 17.75
CA ALA A 146 -17.99 4.44 17.00
C ALA A 146 -19.21 4.10 17.83
N GLU A 147 -20.02 5.11 18.13
CA GLU A 147 -21.26 4.96 18.91
C GLU A 147 -22.47 5.25 18.04
N ARG A 148 -23.50 4.42 18.17
CA ARG A 148 -24.77 4.69 17.51
C ARG A 148 -25.56 5.76 18.26
N ARG A 149 -25.90 6.85 17.56
CA ARG A 149 -26.72 7.94 18.07
C ARG A 149 -27.91 8.16 17.12
N GLY A 150 -29.05 7.61 17.49
CA GLY A 150 -30.22 7.59 16.61
C GLY A 150 -29.98 6.74 15.36
N ASP A 151 -30.08 7.36 14.20
CA ASP A 151 -29.89 6.76 12.88
C ASP A 151 -28.47 6.95 12.32
N ARG A 152 -27.54 7.53 13.12
CA ARG A 152 -26.17 7.80 12.71
C ARG A 152 -25.16 7.14 13.63
N TRP A 153 -23.97 6.95 13.11
CA TRP A 153 -22.77 6.57 13.85
C TRP A 153 -21.92 7.81 14.09
N VAL A 154 -21.38 7.95 15.29
CA VAL A 154 -20.48 9.04 15.67
C VAL A 154 -19.14 8.43 16.03
N LEU A 155 -18.09 8.85 15.32
CA LEU A 155 -16.74 8.36 15.48
C LEU A 155 -15.89 9.39 16.22
N ASP A 156 -15.18 8.91 17.25
CA ASP A 156 -14.24 9.70 18.07
C ASP A 156 -12.92 8.92 18.23
N GLY A 157 -11.79 9.55 17.96
CA GLY A 157 -10.49 8.90 18.09
C GLY A 157 -9.39 9.55 17.28
N ALA A 158 -8.35 8.79 16.97
CA ALA A 158 -7.26 9.25 16.13
C ALA A 158 -6.69 8.10 15.29
N LYS A 159 -6.37 8.41 14.03
CA LYS A 159 -5.65 7.53 13.12
C LYS A 159 -4.29 8.11 12.79
N THR A 160 -3.35 7.27 12.37
CA THR A 160 -2.00 7.73 12.05
C THR A 160 -1.35 6.84 10.98
N TRP A 161 -0.34 7.39 10.33
CA TRP A 161 0.39 6.75 9.23
C TRP A 161 -0.45 6.47 7.99
N SER A 162 -1.51 7.25 7.79
CA SER A 162 -2.36 7.15 6.60
C SER A 162 -1.64 7.77 5.41
N THR A 163 -1.37 6.96 4.39
CA THR A 163 -0.65 7.40 3.19
C THR A 163 -1.48 8.42 2.42
N SER A 164 -0.98 9.64 2.33
CA SER A 164 -1.52 10.74 1.51
C SER A 164 -3.01 11.06 1.77
N ALA A 165 -3.47 10.90 3.00
CA ALA A 165 -4.87 11.20 3.36
C ALA A 165 -5.26 12.65 3.08
N PHE A 166 -4.31 13.58 3.00
CA PHE A 166 -4.54 14.97 2.59
C PHE A 166 -5.06 15.13 1.15
N ALA A 167 -4.86 14.13 0.30
CA ALA A 167 -5.32 14.12 -1.09
C ALA A 167 -6.53 13.21 -1.31
N ALA A 168 -7.04 12.56 -0.24
CA ALA A 168 -8.13 11.60 -0.31
C ALA A 168 -9.50 12.25 -0.13
N ASP A 169 -10.51 11.61 -0.72
CA ASP A 169 -11.91 11.96 -0.53
C ASP A 169 -12.55 11.11 0.56
N TYR A 170 -12.19 9.82 0.64
CA TYR A 170 -12.71 8.88 1.64
C TYR A 170 -11.63 8.03 2.27
N GLY A 171 -11.87 7.63 3.52
CA GLY A 171 -11.04 6.69 4.27
C GLY A 171 -11.80 5.46 4.73
N LEU A 172 -11.23 4.27 4.55
CA LEU A 172 -11.71 3.04 5.18
C LEU A 172 -11.22 3.03 6.64
N CYS A 173 -12.09 3.44 7.56
CA CYS A 173 -11.78 3.65 8.97
C CYS A 173 -12.25 2.47 9.82
N LEU A 174 -11.31 1.77 10.46
CA LEU A 174 -11.61 0.73 11.42
C LEU A 174 -11.87 1.37 12.80
N ALA A 175 -13.05 1.14 13.36
CA ALA A 175 -13.44 1.67 14.68
C ALA A 175 -14.07 0.59 15.56
N ARG A 176 -14.08 0.82 16.87
CA ARG A 176 -14.69 -0.08 17.84
C ARG A 176 -16.12 0.31 18.12
N THR A 177 -17.02 -0.63 17.85
CA THR A 177 -18.45 -0.52 18.09
C THR A 177 -18.91 -1.27 19.35
N ASN A 178 -18.20 -2.35 19.73
CA ASN A 178 -18.56 -3.17 20.88
C ASN A 178 -17.33 -3.42 21.78
N TRP A 179 -17.45 -3.03 23.05
CA TRP A 179 -16.42 -3.15 24.07
C TRP A 179 -16.58 -4.38 24.96
N ASP A 180 -17.73 -5.05 24.88
CA ASP A 180 -18.14 -6.14 25.77
C ASP A 180 -17.75 -7.52 25.24
N VAL A 181 -17.14 -7.57 24.08
CA VAL A 181 -16.67 -8.79 23.40
C VAL A 181 -15.15 -8.79 23.24
N PRO A 182 -14.52 -9.92 22.88
CA PRO A 182 -13.09 -9.97 22.56
C PRO A 182 -12.70 -8.98 21.46
N LYS A 183 -11.45 -8.53 21.47
CA LYS A 183 -10.97 -7.39 20.64
C LYS A 183 -11.25 -7.52 19.12
N HIS A 184 -11.30 -8.75 18.60
CA HIS A 184 -11.55 -9.00 17.17
C HIS A 184 -13.05 -8.98 16.80
N GLU A 185 -13.94 -9.10 17.77
CA GLU A 185 -15.37 -9.30 17.55
C GLU A 185 -16.22 -8.02 17.67
N GLY A 186 -15.62 -6.92 18.11
CA GLY A 186 -16.32 -5.65 18.37
C GLY A 186 -15.84 -4.50 17.48
N LEU A 187 -15.44 -4.78 16.26
CA LEU A 187 -14.92 -3.80 15.32
C LEU A 187 -15.85 -3.66 14.12
N THR A 188 -15.98 -2.43 13.60
CA THR A 188 -16.74 -2.13 12.37
C THR A 188 -15.86 -1.28 11.45
N MET A 189 -15.93 -1.52 10.16
CA MET A 189 -15.28 -0.72 9.14
C MET A 189 -16.26 0.33 8.62
N PHE A 190 -15.81 1.58 8.53
CA PHE A 190 -16.61 2.69 8.02
C PHE A 190 -15.91 3.37 6.84
N LEU A 191 -16.68 3.75 5.85
CA LEU A 191 -16.24 4.63 4.77
C LEU A 191 -16.52 6.08 5.18
N VAL A 192 -15.47 6.81 5.55
CA VAL A 192 -15.57 8.15 6.16
C VAL A 192 -15.08 9.21 5.17
N PRO A 193 -15.86 10.29 4.92
CA PRO A 193 -15.40 11.39 4.09
C PRO A 193 -14.28 12.18 4.80
N ILE A 194 -13.12 12.33 4.16
CA ILE A 194 -11.97 13.02 4.76
C ILE A 194 -12.25 14.52 4.97
N ALA A 195 -13.05 15.13 4.11
CA ALA A 195 -13.45 16.53 4.23
C ALA A 195 -14.51 16.80 5.32
N HIS A 196 -14.86 15.79 6.14
CA HIS A 196 -15.82 15.98 7.23
C HIS A 196 -15.32 17.02 8.24
N PRO A 197 -16.15 17.98 8.70
CA PRO A 197 -15.72 19.07 9.61
C PRO A 197 -15.20 18.58 10.97
N GLY A 198 -15.58 17.38 11.41
CA GLY A 198 -15.06 16.72 12.60
C GLY A 198 -13.69 16.06 12.41
N ILE A 199 -13.08 16.13 11.22
CA ILE A 199 -11.75 15.57 10.97
C ILE A 199 -10.73 16.71 10.92
N THR A 200 -9.73 16.62 11.80
CA THR A 200 -8.53 17.46 11.72
C THR A 200 -7.38 16.58 11.20
N LEU A 201 -6.85 16.92 10.03
CA LEU A 201 -5.75 16.20 9.41
C LEU A 201 -4.44 16.96 9.62
N ARG A 202 -3.36 16.24 9.96
CA ARG A 202 -2.00 16.77 10.07
C ARG A 202 -1.03 15.88 9.30
N ARG A 203 -0.15 16.50 8.53
CA ARG A 203 0.94 15.79 7.86
C ARG A 203 2.07 15.48 8.85
N ILE A 204 2.63 14.28 8.75
CA ILE A 204 3.78 13.83 9.54
C ILE A 204 5.04 14.11 8.73
N THR A 205 5.97 14.88 9.29
CA THR A 205 7.28 15.07 8.66
C THR A 205 8.18 13.88 9.01
N MET A 206 8.55 13.13 8.00
CA MET A 206 9.48 12.01 8.09
C MET A 206 10.92 12.49 8.27
N LEU A 207 11.81 11.60 8.74
CA LEU A 207 13.24 11.90 8.87
C LEU A 207 13.89 12.27 7.52
N SER A 208 13.38 11.74 6.41
CA SER A 208 13.79 12.08 5.04
C SER A 208 13.29 13.45 4.56
N GLY A 209 12.42 14.12 5.32
CA GLY A 209 11.75 15.36 4.93
C GLY A 209 10.40 15.14 4.21
N SER A 210 10.09 13.91 3.76
CA SER A 210 8.79 13.60 3.16
C SER A 210 7.64 13.85 4.15
N THR A 211 6.51 14.31 3.63
CA THR A 211 5.27 14.56 4.39
C THR A 211 4.08 13.77 3.84
N GLU A 212 4.35 12.60 3.27
CA GLU A 212 3.32 11.75 2.65
C GLU A 212 2.33 11.13 3.65
N PHE A 213 2.75 10.90 4.89
CA PHE A 213 1.89 10.31 5.91
C PHE A 213 1.13 11.37 6.70
N CYS A 214 -0.05 10.98 7.17
CA CYS A 214 -0.95 11.86 7.93
C CYS A 214 -1.36 11.25 9.26
N GLU A 215 -1.79 12.12 10.17
CA GLU A 215 -2.59 11.83 11.35
C GLU A 215 -3.97 12.45 11.18
N GLU A 216 -5.00 11.71 11.52
CA GLU A 216 -6.39 12.14 11.50
C GLU A 216 -6.96 12.10 12.92
N PHE A 217 -7.42 13.25 13.39
CA PHE A 217 -8.15 13.39 14.66
C PHE A 217 -9.64 13.47 14.34
N LEU A 218 -10.40 12.51 14.87
CA LEU A 218 -11.84 12.41 14.69
C LEU A 218 -12.52 12.92 15.98
N ASP A 219 -13.32 13.95 15.84
CA ASP A 219 -14.09 14.57 16.92
C ASP A 219 -15.56 14.71 16.48
N GLY A 220 -16.40 13.81 16.93
CA GLY A 220 -17.81 13.79 16.59
C GLY A 220 -18.08 13.57 15.07
N VAL A 221 -17.29 12.76 14.39
CA VAL A 221 -17.48 12.47 12.96
C VAL A 221 -18.72 11.62 12.77
N ASP A 222 -19.80 12.22 12.25
CA ASP A 222 -21.07 11.55 12.08
C ASP A 222 -21.27 11.00 10.65
N VAL A 223 -21.62 9.73 10.56
CA VAL A 223 -21.88 9.02 9.29
C VAL A 223 -23.17 8.19 9.38
N GLY A 224 -23.79 7.91 8.23
CA GLY A 224 -24.99 7.07 8.16
C GLY A 224 -24.68 5.58 8.21
N ASP A 225 -25.73 4.75 8.22
CA ASP A 225 -25.57 3.29 8.10
C ASP A 225 -25.01 2.87 6.73
N ASP A 226 -25.18 3.67 5.71
CA ASP A 226 -24.63 3.49 4.37
C ASP A 226 -23.09 3.59 4.35
N ALA A 227 -22.49 4.16 5.38
CA ALA A 227 -21.03 4.19 5.55
C ALA A 227 -20.44 2.89 6.09
N VAL A 228 -21.24 1.99 6.67
CA VAL A 228 -20.76 0.69 7.18
C VAL A 228 -20.32 -0.20 6.04
N VAL A 229 -19.07 -0.66 6.07
CA VAL A 229 -18.53 -1.62 5.09
C VAL A 229 -18.54 -3.00 5.71
N GLY A 230 -19.27 -3.92 5.09
CA GLY A 230 -19.58 -5.24 5.66
C GLY A 230 -20.68 -5.12 6.73
N GLU A 231 -20.50 -5.80 7.86
CA GLU A 231 -21.47 -5.87 8.96
C GLU A 231 -20.97 -5.13 10.20
N VAL A 232 -21.89 -4.62 11.01
CA VAL A 232 -21.58 -4.08 12.34
C VAL A 232 -20.96 -5.20 13.20
N ASP A 233 -19.91 -4.88 13.93
CA ASP A 233 -19.06 -5.81 14.70
C ASP A 233 -18.31 -6.86 13.84
N GLY A 234 -18.48 -6.84 12.49
CA GLY A 234 -17.78 -7.66 11.51
C GLY A 234 -16.51 -7.03 10.91
N GLY A 235 -16.10 -5.86 11.37
CA GLY A 235 -15.01 -5.07 10.78
C GLY A 235 -13.64 -5.75 10.75
N TRP A 236 -13.39 -6.74 11.62
CA TRP A 236 -12.16 -7.51 11.57
C TRP A 236 -12.02 -8.36 10.31
N ALA A 237 -13.13 -8.90 9.80
CA ALA A 237 -13.15 -9.64 8.53
C ALA A 237 -12.79 -8.68 7.37
N VAL A 238 -13.38 -7.48 7.35
CA VAL A 238 -13.07 -6.43 6.35
C VAL A 238 -11.61 -5.99 6.44
N ALA A 239 -11.10 -5.68 7.65
CA ALA A 239 -9.70 -5.31 7.87
C ALA A 239 -8.74 -6.43 7.43
N SER A 240 -9.07 -7.70 7.72
CA SER A 240 -8.27 -8.86 7.29
C SER A 240 -8.23 -8.97 5.76
N ARG A 241 -9.33 -8.65 5.07
CA ARG A 241 -9.40 -8.62 3.61
C ARG A 241 -8.59 -7.46 3.04
N GLN A 242 -8.66 -6.30 3.66
CA GLN A 242 -7.85 -5.13 3.30
C GLN A 242 -6.34 -5.41 3.43
N LEU A 243 -5.90 -6.01 4.52
CA LEU A 243 -4.53 -6.46 4.72
C LEU A 243 -4.09 -7.55 3.74
N TYR A 244 -5.01 -8.39 3.26
CA TYR A 244 -4.73 -9.34 2.20
C TYR A 244 -4.40 -8.63 0.88
N HIS A 245 -5.20 -7.65 0.48
CA HIS A 245 -4.95 -6.84 -0.71
C HIS A 245 -3.67 -6.02 -0.60
N GLU A 246 -3.39 -5.45 0.57
CA GLU A 246 -2.15 -4.72 0.85
C GLU A 246 -0.91 -5.60 0.63
N ARG A 247 -0.89 -6.82 1.19
CA ARG A 247 0.21 -7.76 0.97
C ARG A 247 0.40 -8.13 -0.49
N ARG A 248 -0.68 -8.27 -1.25
CA ARG A 248 -0.61 -8.51 -2.70
C ARG A 248 -0.03 -7.31 -3.43
N ALA A 249 -0.51 -6.12 -3.15
CA ALA A 249 -0.04 -4.88 -3.78
C ALA A 249 1.47 -4.69 -3.60
N VAL A 250 1.99 -4.95 -2.39
CA VAL A 250 3.42 -4.76 -2.07
C VAL A 250 4.30 -5.91 -2.59
N GLY A 251 3.80 -7.15 -2.63
CA GLY A 251 4.66 -8.32 -2.85
C GLY A 251 4.51 -9.01 -4.21
N GLN A 252 3.36 -8.95 -4.84
CA GLN A 252 3.01 -9.83 -5.95
C GLN A 252 2.39 -9.10 -7.15
N GLY A 253 2.17 -7.82 -7.01
CA GLY A 253 1.31 -7.07 -7.93
C GLY A 253 -0.18 -7.37 -7.71
N SER A 254 -1.00 -6.48 -8.18
CA SER A 254 -2.45 -6.56 -8.11
C SER A 254 -3.04 -6.44 -9.50
N GLU A 255 -4.06 -7.25 -9.79
CA GLU A 255 -4.86 -7.12 -11.01
C GLU A 255 -5.64 -5.80 -11.10
N PHE A 256 -5.70 -5.04 -10.02
CA PHE A 256 -6.47 -3.79 -9.93
C PHE A 256 -5.62 -2.52 -10.18
N ALA A 257 -4.43 -2.65 -10.72
CA ALA A 257 -3.57 -1.51 -11.03
C ALA A 257 -4.05 -0.71 -12.27
N SER A 258 -3.62 0.53 -12.39
CA SER A 258 -3.83 1.39 -13.58
C SER A 258 -2.50 1.62 -14.29
N GLY A 259 -2.04 0.61 -15.03
CA GLY A 259 -0.75 0.63 -15.72
C GLY A 259 0.43 0.29 -14.82
N SER A 260 1.60 0.17 -15.42
CA SER A 260 2.87 -0.05 -14.74
C SER A 260 3.93 0.98 -15.16
N GLY A 261 4.97 1.10 -14.38
CA GLY A 261 6.06 2.04 -14.61
C GLY A 261 6.88 2.27 -13.35
N SER A 262 7.87 3.14 -13.45
CA SER A 262 8.66 3.57 -12.29
C SER A 262 7.94 4.70 -11.54
N GLU A 263 7.58 4.48 -10.29
CA GLU A 263 7.10 5.54 -9.39
C GLU A 263 8.24 6.45 -8.93
N GLY A 264 9.17 6.83 -9.70
CA GLY A 264 10.30 7.70 -9.39
C GLY A 264 10.74 7.74 -7.91
N GLY A 265 11.94 7.32 -7.61
CA GLY A 265 12.58 7.59 -6.33
C GLY A 265 12.93 6.36 -5.47
N ASN A 266 12.01 5.57 -5.00
CA ASN A 266 12.37 4.53 -4.01
C ASN A 266 12.22 3.06 -4.50
N ALA A 267 11.63 2.83 -5.67
CA ALA A 267 11.32 1.49 -6.17
C ALA A 267 12.42 0.90 -7.08
N ASN A 268 13.32 1.71 -7.61
CA ASN A 268 14.38 1.20 -8.47
C ASN A 268 15.49 0.55 -7.65
N PRO A 269 15.93 -0.66 -8.04
CA PRO A 269 17.08 -1.28 -7.42
C PRO A 269 18.32 -0.37 -7.57
N VAL A 270 19.17 -0.34 -6.56
CA VAL A 270 20.42 0.46 -6.61
C VAL A 270 21.25 0.00 -7.81
N ASP A 271 21.62 0.94 -8.67
CA ASP A 271 22.61 0.72 -9.72
C ASP A 271 24.01 0.77 -9.10
N TYR A 272 24.51 -0.37 -8.68
CA TYR A 272 25.83 -0.45 -8.05
C TYR A 272 26.96 -0.11 -8.99
N VAL A 273 26.85 -0.48 -10.27
CA VAL A 273 27.92 -0.20 -11.25
C VAL A 273 28.01 1.30 -11.46
N GLY A 274 26.90 1.96 -11.76
CA GLY A 274 26.87 3.41 -11.90
C GLY A 274 27.29 4.16 -10.63
N LEU A 275 26.89 3.67 -9.45
CA LEU A 275 27.30 4.28 -8.17
C LEU A 275 28.81 4.16 -7.92
N ILE A 276 29.41 3.01 -8.20
CA ILE A 276 30.86 2.77 -8.10
C ILE A 276 31.62 3.69 -9.05
N GLU A 277 31.17 3.82 -10.29
CA GLU A 277 31.79 4.69 -11.30
C GLU A 277 31.69 6.17 -10.89
N LYS A 278 30.49 6.63 -10.52
CA LYS A 278 30.21 8.03 -10.11
C LYS A 278 30.96 8.44 -8.84
N THR A 279 31.24 7.50 -7.94
CA THR A 279 32.01 7.75 -6.72
C THR A 279 33.53 7.55 -6.88
N GLY A 280 33.99 7.17 -8.08
CA GLY A 280 35.43 6.93 -8.35
C GLY A 280 35.99 5.72 -7.60
N GLN A 281 35.16 4.74 -7.27
CA GLN A 281 35.53 3.56 -6.49
C GLN A 281 35.84 2.33 -7.35
N ALA A 282 35.91 2.47 -8.68
CA ALA A 282 36.27 1.38 -9.58
C ALA A 282 37.64 0.80 -9.24
N GLY A 283 37.76 -0.52 -9.15
CA GLY A 283 38.97 -1.21 -8.72
C GLY A 283 39.17 -1.27 -7.18
N ASN A 284 38.22 -0.78 -6.39
CA ASN A 284 38.21 -0.99 -4.94
C ASN A 284 37.56 -2.36 -4.64
N GLU A 285 38.40 -3.38 -4.40
CA GLU A 285 37.97 -4.75 -4.16
C GLU A 285 36.90 -4.88 -3.07
N ARG A 286 36.99 -4.09 -2.00
CA ARG A 286 36.02 -4.11 -0.89
C ARG A 286 34.63 -3.67 -1.38
N VAL A 287 34.59 -2.60 -2.16
CA VAL A 287 33.35 -2.04 -2.70
C VAL A 287 32.72 -3.01 -3.71
N GLU A 288 33.53 -3.57 -4.59
CA GLU A 288 33.08 -4.56 -5.57
C GLU A 288 32.53 -5.83 -4.89
N GLN A 289 33.18 -6.30 -3.81
CA GLN A 289 32.66 -7.42 -3.01
C GLN A 289 31.33 -7.10 -2.33
N LEU A 290 31.16 -5.90 -1.78
CA LEU A 290 29.87 -5.47 -1.17
C LEU A 290 28.77 -5.44 -2.21
N ALA A 291 29.02 -4.82 -3.36
CA ALA A 291 28.06 -4.77 -4.47
C ALA A 291 27.71 -6.18 -4.98
N GLY A 292 28.72 -7.04 -5.17
CA GLY A 292 28.49 -8.42 -5.60
C GLY A 292 27.62 -9.22 -4.64
N ARG A 293 27.81 -9.06 -3.31
CA ARG A 293 26.96 -9.70 -2.30
C ARG A 293 25.51 -9.22 -2.37
N ALA A 294 25.29 -7.91 -2.51
CA ALA A 294 23.95 -7.36 -2.62
C ALA A 294 23.25 -7.82 -3.92
N MET A 295 23.97 -7.88 -5.03
CA MET A 295 23.45 -8.42 -6.31
C MET A 295 23.09 -9.90 -6.19
N VAL A 296 23.89 -10.72 -5.52
CA VAL A 296 23.56 -12.13 -5.24
C VAL A 296 22.29 -12.23 -4.40
N GLN A 297 22.15 -11.41 -3.37
CA GLN A 297 20.94 -11.43 -2.53
C GLN A 297 19.69 -11.09 -3.33
N ARG A 298 19.75 -10.11 -4.24
CA ARG A 298 18.63 -9.80 -5.15
C ARG A 298 18.28 -11.00 -6.04
N ALA A 299 19.28 -11.61 -6.69
CA ALA A 299 19.08 -12.78 -7.52
C ALA A 299 18.45 -13.95 -6.75
N VAL A 300 18.86 -14.17 -5.50
CA VAL A 300 18.23 -15.16 -4.59
C VAL A 300 16.78 -14.76 -4.31
N GLY A 301 16.50 -13.47 -4.10
CA GLY A 301 15.14 -12.96 -3.89
C GLY A 301 14.21 -13.27 -5.05
N GLU A 302 14.65 -13.05 -6.29
CA GLU A 302 13.88 -13.37 -7.50
C GLU A 302 13.54 -14.86 -7.57
N GLN A 303 14.53 -15.72 -7.30
CA GLN A 303 14.32 -17.17 -7.25
C GLN A 303 13.36 -17.59 -6.12
N LEU A 304 13.48 -16.96 -4.93
CA LEU A 304 12.59 -17.21 -3.80
C LEU A 304 11.15 -16.85 -4.15
N ILE A 305 10.92 -15.67 -4.74
CA ILE A 305 9.59 -15.23 -5.20
C ILE A 305 8.98 -16.28 -6.13
N GLY A 306 9.70 -16.67 -7.18
CA GLY A 306 9.24 -17.67 -8.13
C GLY A 306 8.95 -19.03 -7.49
N HIS A 307 9.79 -19.46 -6.55
CA HIS A 307 9.61 -20.73 -5.83
C HIS A 307 8.37 -20.71 -4.93
N VAL A 308 8.23 -19.70 -4.08
CA VAL A 308 7.08 -19.55 -3.17
C VAL A 308 5.77 -19.47 -3.95
N TYR A 309 5.75 -18.71 -5.04
CA TYR A 309 4.58 -18.58 -5.91
C TYR A 309 4.11 -19.93 -6.47
N ARG A 310 5.02 -20.69 -7.07
CA ARG A 310 4.71 -22.03 -7.60
C ARG A 310 4.23 -22.96 -6.49
N SER A 311 4.92 -22.97 -5.36
CA SER A 311 4.62 -23.87 -4.25
C SER A 311 3.27 -23.57 -3.58
N VAL A 312 2.87 -22.31 -3.47
CA VAL A 312 1.55 -21.91 -2.97
C VAL A 312 0.46 -22.29 -3.97
N ARG A 313 0.68 -22.02 -5.26
CA ARG A 313 -0.26 -22.41 -6.33
C ARG A 313 -0.47 -23.92 -6.40
N ASP A 314 0.61 -24.69 -6.27
CA ASP A 314 0.59 -26.13 -6.38
C ASP A 314 0.20 -26.82 -5.05
N GLY A 315 -0.08 -26.04 -3.98
CA GLY A 315 -0.55 -26.52 -2.68
C GLY A 315 0.55 -27.18 -1.81
N THR A 316 1.83 -27.08 -2.22
CA THR A 316 2.96 -27.62 -1.42
C THR A 316 3.37 -26.71 -0.26
N LEU A 317 3.02 -25.42 -0.34
CA LEU A 317 3.12 -24.45 0.75
C LEU A 317 1.77 -23.82 1.04
N PRO A 318 1.48 -23.50 2.32
CA PRO A 318 0.26 -22.78 2.68
C PRO A 318 0.29 -21.34 2.13
N PRO A 319 -0.89 -20.70 1.90
CA PRO A 319 -0.94 -19.30 1.45
C PRO A 319 -0.17 -18.32 2.32
N ALA A 320 -0.01 -18.61 3.61
CA ALA A 320 0.79 -17.81 4.55
C ALA A 320 2.28 -17.74 4.16
N ALA A 321 2.78 -18.67 3.34
CA ALA A 321 4.18 -18.66 2.87
C ALA A 321 4.52 -17.43 2.02
N GLY A 322 3.54 -16.71 1.46
CA GLY A 322 3.78 -15.40 0.83
C GLY A 322 4.47 -14.40 1.77
N THR A 323 4.34 -14.57 3.09
CA THR A 323 5.02 -13.75 4.09
C THR A 323 6.55 -13.91 4.06
N LEU A 324 7.08 -15.03 3.54
CA LEU A 324 8.53 -15.21 3.31
C LEU A 324 9.07 -14.18 2.33
N ILE A 325 8.33 -13.91 1.25
CA ILE A 325 8.70 -12.90 0.25
C ILE A 325 8.78 -11.51 0.92
N ARG A 326 7.77 -11.17 1.72
CA ARG A 326 7.70 -9.90 2.45
C ARG A 326 8.89 -9.72 3.40
N LEU A 327 9.24 -10.75 4.18
CA LEU A 327 10.37 -10.70 5.10
C LEU A 327 11.69 -10.55 4.34
N PHE A 328 11.91 -11.39 3.32
CA PHE A 328 13.13 -11.36 2.52
C PHE A 328 13.31 -10.02 1.79
N HIS A 329 12.23 -9.46 1.25
CA HIS A 329 12.25 -8.13 0.62
C HIS A 329 12.72 -7.05 1.59
N ALA A 330 12.18 -7.03 2.82
CA ALA A 330 12.60 -6.05 3.82
C ALA A 330 14.10 -6.16 4.13
N GLU A 331 14.60 -7.38 4.33
CA GLU A 331 16.03 -7.63 4.61
C GLU A 331 16.91 -7.26 3.41
N THR A 332 16.45 -7.50 2.19
CA THR A 332 17.17 -7.11 0.96
C THR A 332 17.28 -5.60 0.84
N VAL A 333 16.22 -4.84 1.12
CA VAL A 333 16.26 -3.37 1.09
C VAL A 333 17.30 -2.83 2.09
N PHE A 334 17.41 -3.39 3.29
CA PHE A 334 18.44 -3.00 4.23
C PHE A 334 19.85 -3.25 3.67
N VAL A 335 20.10 -4.43 3.13
CA VAL A 335 21.39 -4.76 2.52
C VAL A 335 21.71 -3.84 1.36
N ASP A 336 20.74 -3.58 0.49
CA ASP A 336 20.91 -2.71 -0.67
C ASP A 336 21.28 -1.27 -0.26
N VAL A 337 20.54 -0.70 0.66
CA VAL A 337 20.73 0.68 1.07
C VAL A 337 22.01 0.84 1.91
N ASP A 338 22.31 -0.09 2.81
CA ASP A 338 23.54 -0.08 3.61
C ASP A 338 24.78 -0.26 2.70
N THR A 339 24.67 -1.10 1.65
CA THR A 339 25.73 -1.25 0.65
C THR A 339 25.92 0.03 -0.17
N ALA A 340 24.82 0.64 -0.65
CA ALA A 340 24.90 1.90 -1.38
C ALA A 340 25.55 3.01 -0.53
N MET A 341 25.16 3.10 0.74
CA MET A 341 25.73 4.07 1.68
C MET A 341 27.21 3.81 1.93
N ALA A 342 27.64 2.55 2.04
CA ALA A 342 29.06 2.19 2.18
C ALA A 342 29.88 2.55 0.93
N ILE A 343 29.31 2.43 -0.27
CA ILE A 343 29.93 2.83 -1.54
C ILE A 343 29.99 4.37 -1.65
N ALA A 344 28.90 5.06 -1.37
CA ALA A 344 28.84 6.52 -1.45
C ALA A 344 29.74 7.20 -0.39
N GLY A 345 30.01 6.54 0.74
CA GLY A 345 30.86 7.07 1.80
C GLY A 345 30.39 8.42 2.31
N SER A 346 31.31 9.40 2.41
CA SER A 346 30.98 10.75 2.88
C SER A 346 29.96 11.48 1.99
N ALA A 347 29.92 11.20 0.69
CA ALA A 347 28.95 11.82 -0.22
C ALA A 347 27.51 11.49 0.15
N GLY A 348 27.24 10.28 0.65
CA GLY A 348 25.92 9.88 1.15
C GLY A 348 25.48 10.57 2.44
N VAL A 349 26.45 11.13 3.21
CA VAL A 349 26.18 11.83 4.47
C VAL A 349 26.04 13.34 4.28
N VAL A 350 26.89 13.93 3.44
CA VAL A 350 26.99 15.40 3.28
C VAL A 350 26.57 15.87 1.88
N GLY A 351 26.09 14.99 1.02
CA GLY A 351 25.65 15.35 -0.33
C GLY A 351 24.45 16.28 -0.31
N GLU A 352 24.53 17.41 -1.00
CA GLU A 352 23.46 18.39 -1.12
C GLU A 352 22.64 18.20 -2.41
N SER A 353 23.12 17.36 -3.33
CA SER A 353 22.46 17.07 -4.62
C SER A 353 22.95 15.75 -5.23
N GLY A 354 22.24 15.27 -6.25
CA GLY A 354 22.59 14.08 -7.02
C GLY A 354 22.59 12.78 -6.22
N GLU A 355 23.39 11.81 -6.66
CA GLU A 355 23.46 10.44 -6.10
C GLU A 355 23.76 10.39 -4.60
N GLY A 356 24.58 11.31 -4.09
CA GLY A 356 24.91 11.37 -2.66
C GLY A 356 23.67 11.68 -1.83
N LEU A 357 22.93 12.74 -2.17
CA LEU A 357 21.69 13.10 -1.50
C LEU A 357 20.66 11.97 -1.61
N GLU A 358 20.49 11.41 -2.79
CA GLU A 358 19.51 10.32 -3.01
C GLU A 358 19.85 9.09 -2.15
N THR A 359 21.12 8.67 -2.11
CA THR A 359 21.57 7.56 -1.27
C THR A 359 21.34 7.86 0.22
N GLY A 360 21.61 9.09 0.67
CA GLY A 360 21.35 9.52 2.05
C GLY A 360 19.86 9.49 2.40
N LEU A 361 18.98 9.99 1.53
CA LEU A 361 17.53 9.97 1.73
C LEU A 361 16.98 8.54 1.76
N ARG A 362 17.46 7.66 0.90
CA ARG A 362 17.12 6.22 0.93
C ARG A 362 17.54 5.58 2.25
N TYR A 363 18.74 5.93 2.76
CA TYR A 363 19.22 5.44 4.05
C TYR A 363 18.33 5.88 5.21
N LEU A 364 17.88 7.13 5.24
CA LEU A 364 16.95 7.65 6.25
C LEU A 364 15.57 6.99 6.17
N SER A 365 15.13 6.61 5.00
CA SER A 365 13.78 6.03 4.77
C SER A 365 13.73 4.51 4.92
N ARG A 366 14.87 3.79 4.89
CA ARG A 366 14.91 2.32 4.81
C ARG A 366 14.14 1.60 5.92
N GLN A 367 13.99 2.23 7.09
CA GLN A 367 13.26 1.64 8.22
C GLN A 367 11.77 1.42 7.93
N THR A 368 11.18 2.21 7.03
CA THR A 368 9.76 2.12 6.71
C THR A 368 9.40 0.75 6.13
N VAL A 369 10.31 0.14 5.37
CA VAL A 369 10.10 -1.19 4.79
C VAL A 369 9.97 -2.29 5.85
N ALA A 370 10.53 -2.12 7.05
CA ALA A 370 10.40 -3.08 8.14
C ALA A 370 9.09 -2.93 8.94
N MET A 371 8.34 -1.85 8.72
CA MET A 371 7.14 -1.50 9.50
C MET A 371 5.84 -1.58 8.67
N GLY A 372 5.80 -0.93 7.51
CA GLY A 372 4.62 -0.89 6.64
C GLY A 372 4.24 -2.26 6.08
N GLY A 373 2.96 -2.55 5.95
CA GLY A 373 2.49 -3.88 5.48
C GLY A 373 2.67 -5.02 6.49
N GLY A 374 2.81 -4.70 7.77
CA GLY A 374 3.16 -5.60 8.87
C GLY A 374 4.67 -5.65 9.11
N THR A 375 5.06 -5.59 10.41
CA THR A 375 6.49 -5.56 10.77
C THR A 375 7.20 -6.87 10.42
N THR A 376 8.54 -6.81 10.32
CA THR A 376 9.36 -8.01 10.12
C THR A 376 9.19 -9.02 11.25
N GLU A 377 8.91 -8.57 12.49
CA GLU A 377 8.60 -9.41 13.63
C GLU A 377 7.25 -10.13 13.44
N MET A 378 6.23 -9.40 12.99
CA MET A 378 4.93 -10.01 12.66
C MET A 378 5.07 -11.03 11.51
N ALA A 379 5.90 -10.73 10.52
CA ALA A 379 6.20 -11.68 9.45
C ALA A 379 6.82 -12.97 9.99
N ARG A 380 7.81 -12.87 10.89
CA ARG A 380 8.43 -14.04 11.54
C ARG A 380 7.43 -14.84 12.36
N ASN A 381 6.51 -14.18 13.09
CA ASN A 381 5.45 -14.86 13.85
C ASN A 381 4.52 -15.64 12.91
N VAL A 382 4.07 -15.01 11.81
CA VAL A 382 3.21 -15.68 10.81
C VAL A 382 3.91 -16.88 10.18
N ILE A 383 5.19 -16.76 9.84
CA ILE A 383 5.99 -17.85 9.29
C ILE A 383 6.11 -18.98 10.34
N GLY A 384 6.50 -18.66 11.56
CA GLY A 384 6.65 -19.63 12.65
C GLY A 384 5.35 -20.41 12.91
N GLU A 385 4.25 -19.68 13.11
CA GLU A 385 2.97 -20.28 13.48
C GLU A 385 2.26 -20.99 12.30
N ARG A 386 2.26 -20.39 11.11
CA ARG A 386 1.40 -20.85 10.01
C ARG A 386 2.11 -21.61 8.90
N VAL A 387 3.43 -21.48 8.81
CA VAL A 387 4.23 -22.21 7.80
C VAL A 387 5.01 -23.33 8.46
N LEU A 388 5.66 -23.05 9.62
CA LEU A 388 6.48 -24.04 10.34
C LEU A 388 5.69 -24.81 11.41
N GLY A 389 4.45 -24.40 11.72
CA GLY A 389 3.59 -25.10 12.69
C GLY A 389 4.01 -24.94 14.15
N PHE A 390 4.76 -23.88 14.49
CA PHE A 390 5.12 -23.60 15.88
C PHE A 390 3.88 -23.25 16.71
N PRO A 391 3.89 -23.53 18.02
CA PRO A 391 2.80 -23.12 18.90
C PRO A 391 2.63 -21.61 18.90
N ARG A 392 1.36 -21.15 18.91
CA ARG A 392 1.07 -19.74 19.10
C ARG A 392 1.51 -19.27 20.48
N GLU A 393 2.09 -18.07 20.52
CA GLU A 393 2.40 -17.43 21.79
C GLU A 393 1.16 -17.19 22.64
N TYR A 394 1.36 -17.21 23.95
CA TYR A 394 0.33 -16.84 24.91
C TYR A 394 -0.05 -15.36 24.76
N ALA A 395 -1.33 -15.09 24.63
CA ALA A 395 -1.87 -13.74 24.62
C ALA A 395 -2.83 -13.59 25.81
N ALA A 396 -2.47 -12.73 26.76
CA ALA A 396 -3.22 -12.53 28.00
C ALA A 396 -4.63 -11.93 27.78
N ASP A 397 -4.85 -11.28 26.63
CA ASP A 397 -6.09 -10.65 26.22
C ASP A 397 -7.00 -11.54 25.37
N ARG A 398 -6.58 -12.79 25.11
CA ARG A 398 -7.35 -13.72 24.27
C ARG A 398 -8.64 -14.15 24.98
N GLY A 399 -9.78 -13.92 24.30
CA GLY A 399 -11.11 -14.26 24.83
C GLY A 399 -11.60 -13.37 25.97
N VAL A 400 -10.85 -12.29 26.30
CA VAL A 400 -11.24 -11.32 27.30
C VAL A 400 -12.05 -10.19 26.65
N PRO A 401 -13.20 -9.75 27.22
CA PRO A 401 -13.90 -8.57 26.75
C PRO A 401 -12.97 -7.36 26.69
N PHE A 402 -12.98 -6.61 25.55
CA PHE A 402 -12.01 -5.57 25.29
C PHE A 402 -11.96 -4.48 26.37
N LYS A 403 -13.10 -4.13 26.99
CA LYS A 403 -13.15 -3.18 28.12
C LYS A 403 -12.32 -3.60 29.35
N GLN A 404 -11.97 -4.89 29.47
CA GLN A 404 -11.17 -5.45 30.57
C GLN A 404 -9.69 -5.54 30.21
N VAL A 405 -9.33 -5.38 28.92
CA VAL A 405 -7.95 -5.36 28.47
C VAL A 405 -7.28 -4.09 28.98
N ARG A 406 -6.15 -4.24 29.67
CA ARG A 406 -5.38 -3.08 30.16
C ARG A 406 -4.77 -2.31 29.01
N HIS A 407 -5.33 -1.18 28.68
CA HIS A 407 -4.67 -0.18 27.84
C HIS A 407 -3.71 0.62 28.71
N GLY A 408 -2.47 0.79 28.26
CA GLY A 408 -1.52 1.62 29.00
C GLY A 408 -2.15 2.98 29.28
N LYS A 409 -2.30 3.36 30.54
CA LYS A 409 -2.74 4.69 30.91
C LYS A 409 -1.74 5.66 30.29
N ARG A 410 -2.16 6.49 29.33
CA ARG A 410 -1.48 7.76 29.13
C ARG A 410 -1.55 8.47 30.50
N SER A 411 -0.40 8.65 31.16
CA SER A 411 -0.30 9.62 32.23
C SER A 411 -0.76 10.94 31.63
N ALA A 412 -1.95 11.40 32.05
CA ALA A 412 -2.33 12.77 31.83
C ALA A 412 -1.19 13.59 32.42
N GLY A 413 -0.44 14.27 31.57
CA GLY A 413 0.65 15.12 31.97
C GLY A 413 0.10 16.17 32.91
N SER A 414 0.65 16.19 34.12
CA SER A 414 0.60 17.29 35.05
C SER A 414 1.26 18.53 34.44
#